data_1aebcc65ca36d3e99516613c429f773e
#
_entry.id   1aebcc65ca36d3e99516613c429f773e
#
_cell.length_a   1.000
_cell.length_b   1.000
_cell.length_c   1.000
_cell.angle_alpha   90.00
_cell.angle_beta   90.00
_cell.angle_gamma   90.00
#
_symmetry.space_group_name_H-M   'P 1'
#
loop_
_entity.id
_entity.type
_entity.pdbx_description
1 polymer ?
#
loop_
_entity_poly.entity_id
_entity_poly.type
_entity_poly.pdbx_seq_one_letter_code
_entity_poly.pdbx_strand_id
1 'polypeptide(L)'
;MPYPKFWTLEKLDKLKSLYDSGLSMREVREYFGKSVWSINSVMRKHSIPCRKRNETNKLMFLRSPLSFTPKINMTENEKLLKVAGLMLYWGEGAKKNTHSVDFANSDPDMILVFLKFLRQIYQIDESRLRIYLYAYNSLPTHELITYWSMLTKIPESQFSKPYIRSKSELKHDKMQHGLIHIRYSDIRLLKLIMDGIKQYTNC
;
A
#
# COMPACT_ATOMS: atom_id res chain seq x y z
N MET A 1 50.41 16.02 -18.82
CA MET A 1 49.53 16.64 -17.82
C MET A 1 48.62 15.59 -17.23
N PRO A 2 48.54 15.41 -15.90
CA PRO A 2 47.61 14.45 -15.32
C PRO A 2 46.18 14.96 -15.57
N TYR A 3 45.32 14.12 -16.12
CA TYR A 3 43.89 14.42 -16.29
C TYR A 3 43.30 14.87 -14.95
N PRO A 4 42.54 15.98 -14.89
CA PRO A 4 41.95 16.45 -13.66
C PRO A 4 41.08 15.35 -13.09
N LYS A 5 41.31 15.00 -11.83
CA LYS A 5 40.49 13.98 -11.13
C LYS A 5 39.03 14.46 -11.13
N PHE A 6 38.14 13.70 -11.72
CA PHE A 6 36.72 14.07 -11.79
C PHE A 6 36.12 14.36 -10.39
N TRP A 7 36.55 13.62 -9.38
CA TRP A 7 36.08 13.76 -8.00
C TRP A 7 36.91 14.79 -7.24
N THR A 8 36.44 16.03 -7.23
CA THR A 8 36.94 17.12 -6.39
C THR A 8 36.27 17.06 -5.01
N LEU A 9 36.76 17.76 -4.01
CA LEU A 9 36.15 17.86 -2.69
C LEU A 9 34.72 18.37 -2.79
N GLU A 10 34.47 19.43 -3.55
CA GLU A 10 33.13 19.98 -3.79
C GLU A 10 32.14 18.91 -4.35
N LYS A 11 32.60 18.10 -5.32
CA LYS A 11 31.75 17.01 -5.88
C LYS A 11 31.53 15.89 -4.89
N LEU A 12 32.44 15.62 -3.98
CA LEU A 12 32.27 14.65 -2.91
C LEU A 12 31.24 15.13 -1.88
N ASP A 13 31.32 16.40 -1.48
CA ASP A 13 30.35 17.00 -0.59
C ASP A 13 28.95 17.03 -1.21
N LYS A 14 28.87 17.35 -2.51
CA LYS A 14 27.62 17.29 -3.27
C LYS A 14 27.07 15.87 -3.36
N LEU A 15 27.93 14.87 -3.62
CA LEU A 15 27.55 13.46 -3.63
C LEU A 15 26.93 13.04 -2.29
N LYS A 16 27.61 13.38 -1.19
CA LYS A 16 27.14 13.09 0.16
C LYS A 16 25.80 13.78 0.44
N SER A 17 25.70 15.08 0.18
CA SER A 17 24.46 15.86 0.37
C SER A 17 23.28 15.30 -0.42
N LEU A 18 23.46 14.97 -1.71
CA LEU A 18 22.43 14.37 -2.55
C LEU A 18 22.02 12.98 -2.02
N TYR A 19 22.99 12.20 -1.61
CA TYR A 19 22.70 10.88 -1.06
C TYR A 19 22.00 10.99 0.29
N ASP A 20 22.44 11.85 1.21
CA ASP A 20 21.83 12.08 2.52
C ASP A 20 20.41 12.67 2.40
N SER A 21 20.13 13.46 1.35
CA SER A 21 18.78 13.94 1.04
C SER A 21 17.82 12.86 0.56
N GLY A 22 18.27 11.60 0.44
CA GLY A 22 17.44 10.44 0.14
C GLY A 22 17.43 10.01 -1.33
N LEU A 23 18.29 10.59 -2.21
CA LEU A 23 18.42 10.11 -3.57
C LEU A 23 18.90 8.66 -3.60
N SER A 24 18.35 7.89 -4.52
CA SER A 24 18.81 6.52 -4.80
C SER A 24 20.17 6.57 -5.54
N MET A 25 20.89 5.47 -5.50
CA MET A 25 22.13 5.31 -6.25
C MET A 25 21.95 5.55 -7.76
N ARG A 26 20.77 5.22 -8.29
CA ARG A 26 20.42 5.46 -9.69
C ARG A 26 20.27 6.96 -9.99
N GLU A 27 19.56 7.71 -9.14
CA GLU A 27 19.38 9.16 -9.29
C GLU A 27 20.73 9.89 -9.15
N VAL A 28 21.56 9.48 -8.19
CA VAL A 28 22.92 10.02 -8.01
C VAL A 28 23.79 9.75 -9.24
N ARG A 29 23.72 8.55 -9.81
CA ARG A 29 24.41 8.21 -11.05
C ARG A 29 23.99 9.12 -12.21
N GLU A 30 22.70 9.34 -12.37
CA GLU A 30 22.13 10.22 -13.41
C GLU A 30 22.64 11.65 -13.23
N TYR A 31 22.66 12.18 -12.00
CA TYR A 31 23.15 13.51 -11.69
C TYR A 31 24.63 13.73 -12.08
N PHE A 32 25.51 12.76 -11.79
CA PHE A 32 26.94 12.89 -12.07
C PHE A 32 27.35 12.36 -13.45
N GLY A 33 26.45 11.72 -14.21
CA GLY A 33 26.78 11.08 -15.49
C GLY A 33 27.82 9.96 -15.35
N LYS A 34 27.84 9.26 -14.20
CA LYS A 34 28.83 8.21 -13.90
C LYS A 34 28.16 6.86 -13.68
N SER A 35 28.93 5.78 -13.85
CA SER A 35 28.43 4.43 -13.56
C SER A 35 28.23 4.22 -12.05
N VAL A 36 27.30 3.34 -11.68
CA VAL A 36 27.06 2.94 -10.28
C VAL A 36 28.35 2.39 -9.64
N TRP A 37 29.15 1.65 -10.41
CA TRP A 37 30.45 1.14 -9.94
C TRP A 37 31.41 2.27 -9.55
N SER A 38 31.53 3.32 -10.38
CA SER A 38 32.38 4.48 -10.12
C SER A 38 31.95 5.21 -8.84
N ILE A 39 30.62 5.43 -8.67
CA ILE A 39 30.10 6.10 -7.48
C ILE A 39 30.33 5.25 -6.22
N ASN A 40 30.02 3.94 -6.27
CA ASN A 40 30.28 3.03 -5.16
C ASN A 40 31.76 2.97 -4.77
N SER A 41 32.66 2.98 -5.76
CA SER A 41 34.10 2.99 -5.51
C SER A 41 34.53 4.26 -4.75
N VAL A 42 34.02 5.42 -5.16
CA VAL A 42 34.30 6.68 -4.51
C VAL A 42 33.69 6.74 -3.10
N MET A 43 32.45 6.31 -2.94
CA MET A 43 31.79 6.27 -1.63
C MET A 43 32.59 5.40 -0.64
N ARG A 44 33.03 4.20 -1.06
CA ARG A 44 33.89 3.35 -0.23
C ARG A 44 35.22 4.02 0.11
N LYS A 45 35.87 4.64 -0.88
CA LYS A 45 37.16 5.31 -0.68
C LYS A 45 37.07 6.45 0.33
N HIS A 46 35.94 7.16 0.38
CA HIS A 46 35.70 8.31 1.26
C HIS A 46 34.83 7.96 2.47
N SER A 47 34.66 6.66 2.78
CA SER A 47 33.90 6.17 3.94
C SER A 47 32.47 6.71 4.01
N ILE A 48 31.85 6.97 2.86
CA ILE A 48 30.43 7.35 2.78
C ILE A 48 29.59 6.06 2.88
N PRO A 49 28.76 5.89 3.91
CA PRO A 49 28.02 4.66 4.13
C PRO A 49 26.94 4.46 3.06
N CYS A 50 26.86 3.25 2.50
CA CYS A 50 25.78 2.88 1.58
C CYS A 50 24.55 2.41 2.36
N ARG A 51 23.38 2.97 2.05
CA ARG A 51 22.10 2.53 2.59
C ARG A 51 21.75 1.11 2.12
N LYS A 52 21.08 0.35 2.97
CA LYS A 52 20.50 -0.94 2.60
C LYS A 52 19.37 -0.74 1.57
N ARG A 53 19.09 -1.76 0.77
CA ARG A 53 18.06 -1.70 -0.27
C ARG A 53 16.66 -1.36 0.29
N ASN A 54 16.31 -1.92 1.45
CA ASN A 54 15.04 -1.64 2.11
C ASN A 54 14.89 -0.17 2.55
N GLU A 55 15.99 0.45 3.03
CA GLU A 55 16.02 1.87 3.41
C GLU A 55 15.85 2.77 2.18
N THR A 56 16.54 2.45 1.08
CA THR A 56 16.41 3.17 -0.18
C THR A 56 14.98 3.08 -0.71
N ASN A 57 14.38 1.88 -0.74
CA ASN A 57 13.00 1.68 -1.19
C ASN A 57 12.01 2.45 -0.31
N LYS A 58 12.21 2.46 1.01
CA LYS A 58 11.38 3.24 1.93
C LYS A 58 11.45 4.74 1.64
N LEU A 59 12.65 5.28 1.45
CA LEU A 59 12.81 6.71 1.12
C LEU A 59 12.20 7.07 -0.24
N MET A 60 12.40 6.25 -1.26
CA MET A 60 11.79 6.45 -2.58
C MET A 60 10.27 6.41 -2.48
N PHE A 61 9.71 5.47 -1.72
CA PHE A 61 8.27 5.40 -1.50
C PHE A 61 7.72 6.63 -0.79
N LEU A 62 8.40 7.12 0.25
CA LEU A 62 7.98 8.32 0.99
C LEU A 62 8.03 9.60 0.14
N ARG A 63 8.92 9.65 -0.86
CA ARG A 63 9.03 10.75 -1.82
C ARG A 63 8.04 10.63 -2.98
N SER A 64 7.49 9.45 -3.23
CA SER A 64 6.49 9.26 -4.29
C SER A 64 5.19 10.00 -3.98
N PRO A 65 4.45 10.47 -5.00
CA PRO A 65 3.13 11.06 -4.80
C PRO A 65 2.22 10.12 -4.00
N LEU A 66 1.27 10.69 -3.28
CA LEU A 66 0.22 9.89 -2.64
C LEU A 66 -0.62 9.21 -3.71
N SER A 67 -1.01 7.97 -3.46
CA SER A 67 -1.92 7.22 -4.33
C SER A 67 -3.40 7.46 -3.97
N PHE A 68 -3.69 8.45 -3.14
CA PHE A 68 -5.00 8.80 -2.64
C PHE A 68 -5.04 10.28 -2.25
N THR A 69 -6.23 10.86 -2.21
CA THR A 69 -6.43 12.27 -1.80
C THR A 69 -7.46 12.33 -0.67
N PRO A 70 -7.04 12.57 0.59
CA PRO A 70 -7.99 12.70 1.69
C PRO A 70 -8.92 13.89 1.48
N LYS A 71 -10.22 13.68 1.62
CA LYS A 71 -11.22 14.75 1.52
C LYS A 71 -11.15 15.64 2.76
N ILE A 72 -10.97 16.94 2.56
CA ILE A 72 -10.88 17.96 3.64
C ILE A 72 -12.27 18.43 4.03
N ASN A 73 -13.03 18.95 3.06
CA ASN A 73 -14.36 19.48 3.29
C ASN A 73 -15.39 18.36 3.12
N MET A 74 -15.95 17.88 4.23
CA MET A 74 -16.90 16.79 4.27
C MET A 74 -18.28 17.29 4.68
N THR A 75 -19.32 16.83 3.99
CA THR A 75 -20.72 16.95 4.41
C THR A 75 -20.97 16.10 5.66
N GLU A 76 -22.09 16.31 6.35
CA GLU A 76 -22.44 15.49 7.54
C GLU A 76 -22.55 14.00 7.18
N ASN A 77 -23.12 13.65 6.04
CA ASN A 77 -23.20 12.25 5.60
C ASN A 77 -21.81 11.64 5.35
N GLU A 78 -20.84 12.42 4.85
CA GLU A 78 -19.47 11.96 4.65
C GLU A 78 -18.70 11.83 5.96
N LYS A 79 -18.97 12.69 6.94
CA LYS A 79 -18.44 12.53 8.29
C LYS A 79 -18.95 11.23 8.93
N LEU A 80 -20.25 10.94 8.80
CA LEU A 80 -20.84 9.67 9.25
C LEU A 80 -20.22 8.47 8.53
N LEU A 81 -20.04 8.55 7.22
CA LEU A 81 -19.38 7.51 6.44
C LEU A 81 -17.92 7.28 6.88
N LYS A 82 -17.20 8.38 7.18
CA LYS A 82 -15.84 8.29 7.73
C LYS A 82 -15.81 7.53 9.05
N VAL A 83 -16.71 7.88 9.97
CA VAL A 83 -16.82 7.17 11.26
C VAL A 83 -17.14 5.69 11.03
N ALA A 84 -18.16 5.39 10.22
CA ALA A 84 -18.53 4.01 9.91
C ALA A 84 -17.36 3.22 9.32
N GLY A 85 -16.64 3.77 8.33
CA GLY A 85 -15.49 3.12 7.71
C GLY A 85 -14.33 2.89 8.68
N LEU A 86 -14.04 3.85 9.57
CA LEU A 86 -13.03 3.70 10.62
C LEU A 86 -13.43 2.59 11.61
N MET A 87 -14.68 2.53 12.03
CA MET A 87 -15.18 1.51 12.98
C MET A 87 -15.19 0.12 12.33
N LEU A 88 -15.60 0.01 11.06
CA LEU A 88 -15.48 -1.25 10.31
C LEU A 88 -14.03 -1.73 10.25
N TYR A 89 -13.09 -0.83 9.92
CA TYR A 89 -11.68 -1.20 9.88
C TYR A 89 -11.13 -1.55 11.26
N TRP A 90 -11.60 -0.89 12.30
CA TRP A 90 -11.24 -1.23 13.67
C TRP A 90 -11.74 -2.62 14.07
N GLY A 91 -12.94 -3.02 13.65
CA GLY A 91 -13.47 -4.38 13.87
C GLY A 91 -12.71 -5.43 13.05
N GLU A 92 -12.71 -5.31 11.73
CA GLU A 92 -12.39 -6.36 10.76
C GLU A 92 -11.07 -6.14 9.98
N GLY A 93 -10.46 -4.98 10.11
CA GLY A 93 -9.22 -4.65 9.40
C GLY A 93 -7.96 -5.26 10.04
N ALA A 94 -6.98 -5.59 9.20
CA ALA A 94 -5.67 -6.04 9.67
C ALA A 94 -4.88 -4.87 10.27
N LYS A 95 -4.44 -5.03 11.52
CA LYS A 95 -3.77 -3.96 12.32
C LYS A 95 -2.30 -4.25 12.61
N LYS A 96 -1.87 -5.51 12.53
CA LYS A 96 -0.51 -5.92 12.88
C LYS A 96 0.20 -6.53 11.66
N ASN A 97 1.51 -6.32 11.58
CA ASN A 97 2.38 -6.90 10.55
C ASN A 97 1.92 -6.66 9.11
N THR A 98 1.27 -5.50 8.86
CA THR A 98 0.80 -5.13 7.53
C THR A 98 1.38 -3.80 7.08
N HIS A 99 1.59 -3.67 5.76
CA HIS A 99 2.02 -2.45 5.10
C HIS A 99 0.96 -1.91 4.13
N SER A 100 -0.25 -2.46 4.20
CA SER A 100 -1.38 -2.13 3.35
C SER A 100 -2.66 -2.08 4.17
N VAL A 101 -3.64 -1.31 3.71
CA VAL A 101 -5.02 -1.47 4.16
C VAL A 101 -5.47 -2.85 3.70
N ASP A 102 -5.97 -3.66 4.63
CA ASP A 102 -6.48 -5.01 4.36
C ASP A 102 -7.73 -5.22 5.21
N PHE A 103 -8.88 -5.28 4.56
CA PHE A 103 -10.19 -5.44 5.17
C PHE A 103 -10.83 -6.72 4.69
N ALA A 104 -11.16 -7.62 5.59
CA ALA A 104 -11.70 -8.94 5.28
C ALA A 104 -13.14 -9.06 5.79
N ASN A 105 -14.06 -9.42 4.91
CA ASN A 105 -15.43 -9.74 5.30
C ASN A 105 -16.13 -10.66 4.29
N SER A 106 -17.17 -11.36 4.73
CA SER A 106 -18.07 -12.15 3.88
C SER A 106 -19.44 -11.47 3.67
N ASP A 107 -19.70 -10.39 4.41
CA ASP A 107 -20.93 -9.60 4.30
C ASP A 107 -20.79 -8.58 3.17
N PRO A 108 -21.64 -8.67 2.12
CA PRO A 108 -21.59 -7.75 0.99
C PRO A 108 -21.81 -6.28 1.36
N ASP A 109 -22.70 -6.01 2.31
CA ASP A 109 -23.02 -4.63 2.70
C ASP A 109 -21.85 -3.97 3.44
N MET A 110 -21.17 -4.72 4.33
CA MET A 110 -19.97 -4.24 5.00
C MET A 110 -18.84 -3.94 4.00
N ILE A 111 -18.68 -4.80 2.99
CA ILE A 111 -17.72 -4.60 1.89
C ILE A 111 -18.04 -3.33 1.11
N LEU A 112 -19.31 -3.09 0.75
CA LEU A 112 -19.74 -1.91 -0.01
C LEU A 112 -19.55 -0.62 0.80
N VAL A 113 -19.91 -0.63 2.09
CA VAL A 113 -19.69 0.54 2.96
C VAL A 113 -18.20 0.85 3.09
N PHE A 114 -17.37 -0.17 3.26
CA PHE A 114 -15.92 0.04 3.37
C PHE A 114 -15.31 0.55 2.06
N LEU A 115 -15.73 0.04 0.90
CA LEU A 115 -15.31 0.57 -0.41
C LEU A 115 -15.77 2.02 -0.61
N LYS A 116 -17.02 2.33 -0.25
CA LYS A 116 -17.54 3.70 -0.31
C LYS A 116 -16.70 4.65 0.55
N PHE A 117 -16.32 4.21 1.75
CA PHE A 117 -15.40 4.95 2.62
C PHE A 117 -14.05 5.22 1.95
N LEU A 118 -13.39 4.22 1.37
CA LEU A 118 -12.12 4.39 0.69
C LEU A 118 -12.25 5.33 -0.52
N ARG A 119 -13.30 5.16 -1.32
CA ARG A 119 -13.56 5.93 -2.54
C ARG A 119 -13.92 7.37 -2.28
N GLN A 120 -14.82 7.64 -1.36
CA GLN A 120 -15.36 8.99 -1.14
C GLN A 120 -14.53 9.81 -0.16
N ILE A 121 -13.99 9.19 0.88
CA ILE A 121 -13.24 9.89 1.93
C ILE A 121 -11.75 10.01 1.60
N TYR A 122 -11.18 8.97 0.99
CA TYR A 122 -9.75 8.97 0.64
C TYR A 122 -9.48 9.10 -0.85
N GLN A 123 -10.50 9.04 -1.71
CA GLN A 123 -10.35 9.18 -3.17
C GLN A 123 -9.15 8.36 -3.68
N ILE A 124 -9.21 7.06 -3.44
CA ILE A 124 -8.12 6.13 -3.76
C ILE A 124 -7.94 5.93 -5.26
N ASP A 125 -6.75 5.55 -5.68
CA ASP A 125 -6.49 5.03 -7.03
C ASP A 125 -7.06 3.62 -7.16
N GLU A 126 -8.19 3.49 -7.86
CA GLU A 126 -8.91 2.21 -8.08
C GLU A 126 -8.01 1.12 -8.68
N SER A 127 -7.04 1.50 -9.53
CA SER A 127 -6.14 0.54 -10.17
C SER A 127 -5.25 -0.22 -9.19
N ARG A 128 -5.10 0.29 -7.98
CA ARG A 128 -4.28 -0.29 -6.90
C ARG A 128 -5.05 -1.24 -5.98
N LEU A 129 -6.38 -1.30 -6.08
CA LEU A 129 -7.16 -2.28 -5.35
C LEU A 129 -6.81 -3.69 -5.79
N ARG A 130 -6.77 -4.61 -4.83
CA ARG A 130 -6.63 -6.05 -5.07
C ARG A 130 -7.61 -6.80 -4.19
N ILE A 131 -8.30 -7.77 -4.81
CA ILE A 131 -9.24 -8.64 -4.11
C ILE A 131 -8.63 -10.03 -3.95
N TYR A 132 -8.72 -10.57 -2.76
CA TYR A 132 -8.34 -11.95 -2.45
C TYR A 132 -9.59 -12.69 -2.00
N LEU A 133 -10.02 -13.67 -2.80
CA LEU A 133 -11.17 -14.52 -2.49
C LEU A 133 -10.73 -15.76 -1.71
N TYR A 134 -11.40 -16.03 -0.61
CA TYR A 134 -11.28 -17.25 0.17
C TYR A 134 -12.62 -17.98 0.10
N ALA A 135 -12.62 -19.20 -0.42
CA ALA A 135 -13.83 -19.98 -0.60
C ALA A 135 -13.58 -21.46 -0.29
N TYR A 136 -14.66 -22.22 -0.16
CA TYR A 136 -14.61 -23.67 -0.08
C TYR A 136 -14.67 -24.27 -1.50
N ASN A 137 -14.10 -25.47 -1.66
CA ASN A 137 -14.09 -26.20 -2.93
C ASN A 137 -15.48 -26.63 -3.43
N SER A 138 -16.49 -26.56 -2.56
CA SER A 138 -17.90 -26.82 -2.91
C SER A 138 -18.55 -25.66 -3.69
N LEU A 139 -17.90 -24.50 -3.77
CA LEU A 139 -18.46 -23.31 -4.42
C LEU A 139 -17.80 -23.06 -5.77
N PRO A 140 -18.56 -22.66 -6.80
CA PRO A 140 -18.03 -22.38 -8.13
C PRO A 140 -17.20 -21.06 -8.11
N THR A 141 -15.89 -21.18 -8.03
CA THR A 141 -14.96 -20.06 -7.83
C THR A 141 -15.13 -18.95 -8.86
N HIS A 142 -15.38 -19.29 -10.13
CA HIS A 142 -15.58 -18.29 -11.19
C HIS A 142 -16.83 -17.44 -10.93
N GLU A 143 -17.95 -18.06 -10.56
CA GLU A 143 -19.19 -17.35 -10.25
C GLU A 143 -19.02 -16.41 -9.05
N LEU A 144 -18.24 -16.83 -8.04
CA LEU A 144 -17.93 -15.99 -6.89
C LEU A 144 -17.11 -14.76 -7.27
N ILE A 145 -16.12 -14.92 -8.17
CA ILE A 145 -15.32 -13.78 -8.68
C ILE A 145 -16.22 -12.81 -9.45
N THR A 146 -17.06 -13.33 -10.35
CA THR A 146 -18.00 -12.52 -11.12
C THR A 146 -19.00 -11.81 -10.21
N TYR A 147 -19.57 -12.50 -9.20
CA TYR A 147 -20.45 -11.90 -8.21
C TYR A 147 -19.78 -10.70 -7.51
N TRP A 148 -18.60 -10.91 -6.93
CA TRP A 148 -17.89 -9.86 -6.22
C TRP A 148 -17.43 -8.73 -7.15
N SER A 149 -17.01 -9.04 -8.38
CA SER A 149 -16.64 -8.05 -9.39
C SER A 149 -17.83 -7.14 -9.75
N MET A 150 -19.00 -7.73 -10.00
CA MET A 150 -20.22 -6.98 -10.31
C MET A 150 -20.68 -6.12 -9.12
N LEU A 151 -20.64 -6.66 -7.91
CA LEU A 151 -21.04 -5.97 -6.70
C LEU A 151 -20.13 -4.81 -6.36
N THR A 152 -18.82 -5.05 -6.34
CA THR A 152 -17.81 -4.06 -5.91
C THR A 152 -17.45 -3.06 -7.00
N LYS A 153 -17.78 -3.35 -8.26
CA LYS A 153 -17.34 -2.63 -9.47
C LYS A 153 -15.81 -2.65 -9.64
N ILE A 154 -15.15 -3.66 -9.08
CA ILE A 154 -13.72 -3.90 -9.25
C ILE A 154 -13.55 -4.97 -10.33
N PRO A 155 -12.78 -4.72 -11.42
CA PRO A 155 -12.65 -5.67 -12.52
C PRO A 155 -11.97 -6.97 -12.06
N GLU A 156 -12.36 -8.09 -12.67
CA GLU A 156 -11.83 -9.43 -12.35
C GLU A 156 -10.30 -9.52 -12.46
N SER A 157 -9.69 -8.70 -13.33
CA SER A 157 -8.23 -8.60 -13.48
C SER A 157 -7.50 -8.11 -12.21
N GLN A 158 -8.22 -7.52 -11.26
CA GLN A 158 -7.69 -7.09 -9.95
C GLN A 158 -7.90 -8.15 -8.85
N PHE A 159 -8.51 -9.29 -9.19
CA PHE A 159 -8.60 -10.43 -8.29
C PHE A 159 -7.32 -11.26 -8.35
N SER A 160 -6.76 -11.55 -7.20
CA SER A 160 -5.64 -12.47 -7.07
C SER A 160 -6.13 -13.91 -7.16
N LYS A 161 -5.21 -14.86 -7.38
CA LYS A 161 -5.57 -16.28 -7.38
C LYS A 161 -6.33 -16.63 -6.10
N PRO A 162 -7.54 -17.19 -6.19
CA PRO A 162 -8.35 -17.55 -5.05
C PRO A 162 -7.68 -18.58 -4.14
N TYR A 163 -7.93 -18.45 -2.85
CA TYR A 163 -7.54 -19.44 -1.86
C TYR A 163 -8.70 -20.38 -1.57
N ILE A 164 -8.58 -21.64 -2.03
CA ILE A 164 -9.63 -22.63 -1.92
C ILE A 164 -9.30 -23.61 -0.80
N ARG A 165 -10.22 -23.77 0.15
CA ARG A 165 -10.12 -24.77 1.23
C ARG A 165 -11.05 -25.95 0.98
N SER A 166 -10.64 -27.14 1.39
CA SER A 166 -11.51 -28.30 1.46
C SER A 166 -12.57 -28.06 2.53
N LYS A 167 -13.83 -28.36 2.21
CA LYS A 167 -14.95 -28.30 3.17
C LYS A 167 -14.77 -29.44 4.17
N SER A 168 -14.75 -29.15 5.47
CA SER A 168 -14.92 -30.17 6.50
C SER A 168 -16.41 -30.41 6.69
N GLU A 169 -16.83 -31.68 6.83
CA GLU A 169 -18.23 -32.10 6.90
C GLU A 169 -19.07 -31.47 8.04
N LEU A 170 -18.42 -30.77 8.96
CA LEU A 170 -19.03 -30.27 10.21
C LEU A 170 -19.39 -28.78 10.20
N LYS A 171 -19.21 -28.01 9.11
CA LYS A 171 -19.55 -26.58 9.11
C LYS A 171 -20.64 -26.25 8.11
N HIS A 172 -21.79 -25.81 8.63
CA HIS A 172 -22.88 -25.21 7.84
C HIS A 172 -22.34 -24.00 7.02
N ASP A 173 -22.86 -23.84 5.81
CA ASP A 173 -22.51 -22.81 4.85
C ASP A 173 -22.91 -21.40 5.34
N LYS A 174 -22.12 -20.83 6.24
CA LYS A 174 -22.30 -19.43 6.68
C LYS A 174 -21.73 -18.41 5.67
N MET A 175 -20.97 -18.84 4.66
CA MET A 175 -20.33 -17.96 3.68
C MET A 175 -20.75 -18.37 2.26
N GLN A 176 -21.98 -18.03 1.90
CA GLN A 176 -22.57 -18.35 0.60
C GLN A 176 -21.75 -17.81 -0.58
N HIS A 177 -21.11 -16.65 -0.42
CA HIS A 177 -20.28 -16.01 -1.44
C HIS A 177 -18.78 -16.04 -1.10
N GLY A 178 -18.36 -16.90 -0.16
CA GLY A 178 -16.99 -16.89 0.34
C GLY A 178 -16.69 -15.65 1.16
N LEU A 179 -15.40 -15.45 1.48
CA LEU A 179 -14.87 -14.27 2.18
C LEU A 179 -13.90 -13.55 1.25
N ILE A 180 -14.00 -12.24 1.14
CA ILE A 180 -13.01 -11.46 0.39
C ILE A 180 -12.21 -10.55 1.30
N HIS A 181 -10.95 -10.34 0.90
CA HIS A 181 -10.13 -9.26 1.40
C HIS A 181 -10.06 -8.15 0.37
N ILE A 182 -10.37 -6.93 0.77
CA ILE A 182 -10.08 -5.72 0.02
C ILE A 182 -8.71 -5.23 0.48
N ARG A 183 -7.76 -5.22 -0.43
CA ARG A 183 -6.40 -4.79 -0.11
C ARG A 183 -6.00 -3.57 -0.95
N TYR A 184 -5.42 -2.56 -0.26
CA TYR A 184 -4.88 -1.36 -0.88
C TYR A 184 -3.46 -1.10 -0.36
N SER A 185 -2.47 -1.21 -1.25
CA SER A 185 -1.05 -1.18 -0.88
C SER A 185 -0.50 0.25 -0.80
N ASP A 186 -0.85 0.96 0.29
CA ASP A 186 -0.19 2.20 0.69
C ASP A 186 -0.18 2.32 2.23
N ILE A 187 1.00 2.23 2.83
CA ILE A 187 1.17 2.31 4.29
C ILE A 187 0.77 3.69 4.84
N ARG A 188 0.82 4.74 4.01
CA ARG A 188 0.44 6.10 4.43
C ARG A 188 -1.08 6.19 4.63
N LEU A 189 -1.87 5.51 3.75
CA LEU A 189 -3.31 5.39 3.93
C LEU A 189 -3.65 4.58 5.17
N LEU A 190 -2.98 3.43 5.37
CA LEU A 190 -3.16 2.63 6.58
C LEU A 190 -2.90 3.47 7.83
N LYS A 191 -1.82 4.24 7.84
CA LYS A 191 -1.49 5.12 8.96
C LYS A 191 -2.58 6.15 9.23
N LEU A 192 -3.11 6.81 8.19
CA LEU A 192 -4.21 7.77 8.35
C LEU A 192 -5.48 7.13 8.92
N ILE A 193 -5.84 5.92 8.47
CA ILE A 193 -6.97 5.16 9.02
C ILE A 193 -6.72 4.84 10.50
N MET A 194 -5.54 4.33 10.82
CA MET A 194 -5.18 3.98 12.22
C MET A 194 -5.12 5.19 13.14
N ASP A 195 -4.60 6.33 12.66
CA ASP A 195 -4.58 7.57 13.41
C ASP A 195 -6.01 8.13 13.59
N GLY A 196 -6.88 7.97 12.58
CA GLY A 196 -8.30 8.28 12.70
C GLY A 196 -9.02 7.45 13.77
N ILE A 197 -8.72 6.15 13.86
CA ILE A 197 -9.28 5.27 14.90
C ILE A 197 -8.81 5.70 16.30
N LYS A 198 -7.52 6.05 16.46
CA LYS A 198 -6.98 6.48 17.74
C LYS A 198 -7.68 7.71 18.33
N GLN A 199 -8.26 8.57 17.51
CA GLN A 199 -9.03 9.72 18.00
C GLN A 199 -10.22 9.30 18.89
N TYR A 200 -10.75 8.10 18.68
CA TYR A 200 -11.87 7.54 19.45
C TYR A 200 -11.42 6.69 20.65
N THR A 201 -10.14 6.32 20.74
CA THR A 201 -9.61 5.54 21.87
C THR A 201 -8.98 6.40 22.97
N ASN A 202 -8.73 7.67 22.69
CA ASN A 202 -8.11 8.63 23.62
C ASN A 202 -9.15 9.60 24.24
N CYS A 203 -10.45 9.28 24.14
CA CYS A 203 -11.54 10.02 24.77
C CYS A 203 -11.80 9.54 26.19
#